data_238e3481af3ea861c5d1b8ae2dde09c4
#
_entry.id   238e3481af3ea861c5d1b8ae2dde09c4
#
_cell.length_a   1.000
_cell.length_b   1.000
_cell.length_c   1.000
_cell.angle_alpha   90.00
_cell.angle_beta   90.00
_cell.angle_gamma   90.00
#
_symmetry.space_group_name_H-M   'P 1'
#
loop_
_entity.id
_entity.type
_entity.pdbx_description
1 polymer ?
#
loop_
_entity_poly.entity_id
_entity_poly.type
_entity_poly.pdbx_seq_one_letter_code
_entity_poly.pdbx_strand_id
1 'polypeptide(L)'
;MRNTPETRALFKALTPYTTTLTDEALRRGIRVTLVNPDPDLPVFDLSRGGRSVRCFNALTDRVGAATYNLVNNKRAGHAWLSRARIPVPAQLPYDDAHTEAALDFLRRHAPVVVKPCSQWGGHGVSMGVRTPEELHAAVRFARRYERDVILEETVPGEDLRVILVGGELAAAIRRHPASVTGDGRRTVLQLIRRRNAQRRKDDPSNVIPWNAETRRNLTELGRSPDEVPAPGERVRVRLTNNYHTGGTVDVVTDQVPPRALALAQRIARELSLPLVGVDFLVDRRRCTVIEVSPDMAISPPEGETVARRFLDYLFPDTAP
;
A
#
# COMPACT_ATOMS: atom_id res chain seq x y z
N MET A 1 2.65 30.70 -4.23
CA MET A 1 2.50 30.75 -5.70
C MET A 1 1.02 30.91 -6.03
N ARG A 2 0.66 31.55 -7.13
CA ARG A 2 -0.72 31.64 -7.59
C ARG A 2 -1.09 30.31 -8.30
N ASN A 3 -2.39 30.01 -8.41
CA ASN A 3 -2.89 28.83 -9.14
C ASN A 3 -2.69 29.02 -10.66
N THR A 4 -1.46 28.87 -11.15
CA THR A 4 -1.11 28.95 -12.56
C THR A 4 -0.90 27.55 -13.15
N PRO A 5 -1.03 27.37 -14.48
CA PRO A 5 -0.71 26.11 -15.13
C PRO A 5 0.71 25.61 -14.85
N GLU A 6 1.69 26.54 -14.76
CA GLU A 6 3.09 26.22 -14.46
C GLU A 6 3.24 25.67 -13.05
N THR A 7 2.55 26.27 -12.06
CA THR A 7 2.56 25.78 -10.67
C THR A 7 1.98 24.37 -10.59
N ARG A 8 0.88 24.11 -11.27
CA ARG A 8 0.26 22.76 -11.31
C ARG A 8 1.18 21.75 -11.99
N ALA A 9 1.83 22.11 -13.10
CA ALA A 9 2.77 21.24 -13.80
C ALA A 9 3.96 20.89 -12.91
N LEU A 10 4.50 21.86 -12.16
CA LEU A 10 5.60 21.65 -11.21
C LEU A 10 5.19 20.66 -10.12
N PHE A 11 4.03 20.85 -9.49
CA PHE A 11 3.56 19.94 -8.44
C PHE A 11 3.29 18.53 -8.98
N LYS A 12 2.72 18.42 -10.18
CA LYS A 12 2.50 17.13 -10.84
C LYS A 12 3.80 16.37 -11.10
N ALA A 13 4.87 17.09 -11.45
CA ALA A 13 6.18 16.50 -11.69
C ALA A 13 6.89 16.09 -10.39
N LEU A 14 6.76 16.91 -9.33
CA LEU A 14 7.44 16.69 -8.05
C LEU A 14 6.68 15.78 -7.09
N THR A 15 5.35 15.78 -7.15
CA THR A 15 4.48 15.00 -6.24
C THR A 15 3.37 14.25 -6.97
N PRO A 16 3.68 13.30 -7.85
CA PRO A 16 2.65 12.64 -8.64
C PRO A 16 1.57 11.96 -7.78
N TYR A 17 1.94 11.50 -6.57
CA TYR A 17 1.01 10.85 -5.63
C TYR A 17 0.14 11.84 -4.83
N THR A 18 0.44 13.13 -4.86
CA THR A 18 -0.30 14.18 -4.13
C THR A 18 -0.95 15.20 -5.05
N THR A 19 -0.86 14.99 -6.37
CA THR A 19 -1.45 15.90 -7.37
C THR A 19 -2.93 16.15 -7.09
N THR A 20 -3.70 15.12 -6.79
CA THR A 20 -5.13 15.23 -6.47
C THR A 20 -5.38 16.12 -5.26
N LEU A 21 -4.55 16.03 -4.22
CA LEU A 21 -4.64 16.88 -3.02
C LEU A 21 -4.30 18.34 -3.34
N THR A 22 -3.22 18.57 -4.06
CA THR A 22 -2.76 19.93 -4.38
C THR A 22 -3.68 20.65 -5.36
N ASP A 23 -4.21 19.95 -6.36
CA ASP A 23 -5.18 20.48 -7.30
C ASP A 23 -6.49 20.89 -6.59
N GLU A 24 -7.01 20.05 -5.70
CA GLU A 24 -8.19 20.38 -4.92
C GLU A 24 -7.93 21.54 -3.95
N ALA A 25 -6.76 21.59 -3.32
CA ALA A 25 -6.36 22.73 -2.46
C ALA A 25 -6.35 24.06 -3.24
N LEU A 26 -5.75 24.05 -4.42
CA LEU A 26 -5.71 25.23 -5.29
C LEU A 26 -7.12 25.64 -5.77
N ARG A 27 -7.99 24.68 -6.08
CA ARG A 27 -9.39 24.94 -6.47
C ARG A 27 -10.15 25.63 -5.34
N ARG A 28 -9.88 25.31 -4.08
CA ARG A 28 -10.50 25.92 -2.88
C ARG A 28 -9.85 27.25 -2.49
N GLY A 29 -8.87 27.75 -3.25
CA GLY A 29 -8.12 28.96 -2.92
C GLY A 29 -7.19 28.79 -1.71
N ILE A 30 -6.81 27.56 -1.37
CA ILE A 30 -5.76 27.25 -0.41
C ILE A 30 -4.44 27.45 -1.17
N ARG A 31 -3.52 28.22 -0.58
CA ARG A 31 -2.21 28.46 -1.14
C ARG A 31 -1.35 27.22 -0.95
N VAL A 32 -0.72 26.75 -2.02
CA VAL A 32 0.27 25.68 -2.00
C VAL A 32 1.65 26.27 -2.23
N THR A 33 2.57 26.05 -1.31
CA THR A 33 3.95 26.60 -1.39
C THR A 33 4.94 25.46 -1.26
N LEU A 34 5.73 25.22 -2.30
CA LEU A 34 6.79 24.21 -2.25
C LEU A 34 7.91 24.71 -1.34
N VAL A 35 8.25 23.94 -0.32
CA VAL A 35 9.32 24.23 0.66
C VAL A 35 10.61 23.57 0.22
N ASN A 36 10.54 22.29 -0.19
CA ASN A 36 11.67 21.57 -0.75
C ASN A 36 11.31 21.04 -2.16
N PRO A 37 12.05 21.45 -3.21
CA PRO A 37 11.79 21.01 -4.58
C PRO A 37 12.39 19.66 -4.93
N ASP A 38 13.00 18.94 -3.96
CA ASP A 38 13.56 17.61 -4.20
C ASP A 38 12.45 16.62 -4.58
N PRO A 39 12.51 15.97 -5.75
CA PRO A 39 11.50 14.98 -6.16
C PRO A 39 11.38 13.78 -5.22
N ASP A 40 12.49 13.42 -4.53
CA ASP A 40 12.51 12.28 -3.61
C ASP A 40 11.96 12.64 -2.23
N LEU A 41 11.95 13.95 -1.89
CA LEU A 41 11.45 14.47 -0.62
C LEU A 41 10.66 15.78 -0.83
N PRO A 42 9.52 15.76 -1.53
CA PRO A 42 8.75 16.96 -1.84
C PRO A 42 7.97 17.43 -0.60
N VAL A 43 8.48 18.49 0.04
CA VAL A 43 7.81 19.14 1.19
C VAL A 43 7.12 20.41 0.72
N PHE A 44 5.86 20.58 1.09
CA PHE A 44 5.06 21.76 0.74
C PHE A 44 4.17 22.22 1.90
N ASP A 45 3.82 23.49 1.90
CA ASP A 45 2.88 24.08 2.85
C ASP A 45 1.52 24.34 2.17
N LEU A 46 0.45 23.95 2.84
CA LEU A 46 -0.93 24.34 2.55
C LEU A 46 -1.30 25.48 3.51
N SER A 47 -1.71 26.65 2.99
CA SER A 47 -2.02 27.80 3.86
C SER A 47 -3.23 28.60 3.41
N ARG A 48 -4.08 29.03 4.39
CA ARG A 48 -5.25 29.88 4.19
C ARG A 48 -5.70 30.50 5.53
N GLY A 49 -6.10 31.78 5.51
CA GLY A 49 -6.72 32.43 6.68
C GLY A 49 -5.84 32.40 7.94
N GLY A 50 -4.54 32.54 7.83
CA GLY A 50 -3.59 32.46 8.95
C GLY A 50 -3.27 31.04 9.42
N ARG A 51 -3.95 30.01 8.90
CA ARG A 51 -3.68 28.58 9.18
C ARG A 51 -2.66 28.07 8.14
N SER A 52 -1.68 27.29 8.60
CA SER A 52 -0.70 26.61 7.75
C SER A 52 -0.49 25.17 8.23
N VAL A 53 -0.32 24.26 7.28
CA VAL A 53 -0.01 22.83 7.52
C VAL A 53 1.10 22.43 6.57
N ARG A 54 2.19 21.89 7.09
CA ARG A 54 3.29 21.35 6.30
C ARG A 54 3.03 19.90 5.96
N CYS A 55 3.25 19.54 4.72
CA CYS A 55 2.99 18.21 4.19
C CYS A 55 4.23 17.65 3.50
N PHE A 56 4.46 16.36 3.71
CA PHE A 56 5.23 15.48 2.83
C PHE A 56 4.26 14.43 2.28
N ASN A 57 3.97 14.45 1.00
CA ASN A 57 2.81 13.74 0.45
C ASN A 57 1.52 14.08 1.24
N ALA A 58 0.85 13.08 1.79
CA ALA A 58 -0.31 13.27 2.67
C ALA A 58 0.05 13.28 4.18
N LEU A 59 1.31 13.03 4.53
CA LEU A 59 1.80 13.11 5.91
C LEU A 59 1.92 14.59 6.31
N THR A 60 1.28 14.96 7.42
CA THR A 60 1.32 16.33 7.92
C THR A 60 2.25 16.48 9.12
N ASP A 61 2.68 17.73 9.40
CA ASP A 61 3.39 18.12 10.61
C ASP A 61 2.61 17.90 11.92
N ARG A 62 1.34 17.49 11.81
CA ARG A 62 0.50 17.08 12.96
C ARG A 62 0.78 15.66 13.43
N VAL A 63 1.49 14.85 12.62
CA VAL A 63 1.89 13.49 13.01
C VAL A 63 3.23 13.56 13.72
N GLY A 64 3.27 13.13 14.97
CA GLY A 64 4.51 13.08 15.74
C GLY A 64 5.53 12.10 15.15
N ALA A 65 6.81 12.43 15.17
CA ALA A 65 7.89 11.60 14.65
C ALA A 65 7.91 10.19 15.30
N ALA A 66 7.59 10.08 16.58
CA ALA A 66 7.51 8.80 17.28
C ALA A 66 6.39 7.92 16.71
N THR A 67 5.19 8.49 16.48
CA THR A 67 4.07 7.78 15.85
C THR A 67 4.40 7.35 14.42
N TYR A 68 4.99 8.25 13.63
CA TYR A 68 5.41 7.92 12.27
C TYR A 68 6.38 6.74 12.24
N ASN A 69 7.48 6.80 13.03
CA ASN A 69 8.47 5.73 13.09
C ASN A 69 7.89 4.42 13.61
N LEU A 70 6.95 4.49 14.56
CA LEU A 70 6.27 3.30 15.09
C LEU A 70 5.51 2.55 13.99
N VAL A 71 4.71 3.25 13.19
CA VAL A 71 3.84 2.59 12.19
C VAL A 71 4.54 2.33 10.86
N ASN A 72 5.56 3.13 10.52
CA ASN A 72 6.34 2.93 9.30
C ASN A 72 7.26 1.68 9.38
N ASN A 73 7.59 1.23 10.57
CA ASN A 73 8.32 -0.01 10.78
C ASN A 73 7.36 -1.16 11.13
N LYS A 74 7.20 -2.14 10.22
CA LYS A 74 6.24 -3.24 10.35
C LYS A 74 6.43 -4.07 11.63
N ARG A 75 7.66 -4.22 12.10
CA ARG A 75 7.95 -4.92 13.37
C ARG A 75 7.45 -4.12 14.58
N ALA A 76 7.75 -2.84 14.62
CA ALA A 76 7.35 -1.97 15.73
C ALA A 76 5.81 -1.77 15.73
N GLY A 77 5.22 -1.49 14.58
CA GLY A 77 3.77 -1.38 14.41
C GLY A 77 3.03 -2.65 14.82
N HIS A 78 3.51 -3.82 14.40
CA HIS A 78 2.96 -5.12 14.80
C HIS A 78 3.04 -5.32 16.33
N ALA A 79 4.17 -5.03 16.95
CA ALA A 79 4.32 -5.16 18.39
C ALA A 79 3.33 -4.26 19.16
N TRP A 80 3.15 -3.02 18.69
CA TRP A 80 2.17 -2.09 19.27
C TRP A 80 0.73 -2.60 19.08
N LEU A 81 0.34 -2.99 17.87
CA LEU A 81 -0.99 -3.52 17.56
C LEU A 81 -1.31 -4.77 18.42
N SER A 82 -0.35 -5.69 18.53
CA SER A 82 -0.49 -6.89 19.35
C SER A 82 -0.70 -6.56 20.83
N ARG A 83 0.08 -5.63 21.39
CA ARG A 83 -0.09 -5.15 22.79
C ARG A 83 -1.44 -4.47 22.99
N ALA A 84 -1.93 -3.75 21.98
CA ALA A 84 -3.27 -3.16 21.97
C ALA A 84 -4.39 -4.20 21.78
N ARG A 85 -4.07 -5.49 21.67
CA ARG A 85 -5.02 -6.59 21.39
C ARG A 85 -5.81 -6.38 20.09
N ILE A 86 -5.17 -5.79 19.08
CA ILE A 86 -5.67 -5.69 17.73
C ILE A 86 -5.21 -6.94 16.97
N PRO A 87 -6.10 -7.65 16.26
CA PRO A 87 -5.72 -8.85 15.53
C PRO A 87 -4.67 -8.57 14.45
N VAL A 88 -3.53 -9.23 14.53
CA VAL A 88 -2.42 -9.18 13.58
C VAL A 88 -1.95 -10.60 13.27
N PRO A 89 -1.26 -10.86 12.13
CA PRO A 89 -0.66 -12.17 11.85
C PRO A 89 0.43 -12.49 12.87
N ALA A 90 0.75 -13.76 13.07
CA ALA A 90 1.98 -14.13 13.77
C ALA A 90 3.19 -13.57 12.98
N GLN A 91 4.19 -13.05 13.69
CA GLN A 91 5.36 -12.43 13.08
C GLN A 91 6.64 -12.81 13.82
N LEU A 92 7.72 -13.03 13.06
CA LEU A 92 9.05 -13.28 13.58
C LEU A 92 10.08 -12.41 12.85
N PRO A 93 10.88 -11.58 13.55
CA PRO A 93 12.08 -10.97 12.96
C PRO A 93 13.10 -12.03 12.55
N TYR A 94 13.65 -11.92 11.34
CA TYR A 94 14.69 -12.82 10.90
C TYR A 94 16.04 -12.41 11.47
N ASP A 95 16.74 -13.37 12.07
CA ASP A 95 18.09 -13.21 12.62
C ASP A 95 19.00 -14.32 12.11
N ASP A 96 20.14 -13.95 11.53
CA ASP A 96 21.14 -14.92 11.05
C ASP A 96 21.74 -15.76 12.17
N ALA A 97 21.83 -15.21 13.38
CA ALA A 97 22.34 -15.93 14.53
C ALA A 97 21.34 -16.98 15.08
N HIS A 98 20.06 -16.86 14.71
CA HIS A 98 18.96 -17.69 15.21
C HIS A 98 18.11 -18.27 14.07
N THR A 99 18.75 -18.80 13.02
CA THR A 99 18.07 -19.36 11.84
C THR A 99 17.11 -20.51 12.19
N GLU A 100 17.39 -21.28 13.24
CA GLU A 100 16.51 -22.34 13.73
C GLU A 100 15.12 -21.80 14.14
N ALA A 101 15.05 -20.61 14.75
CA ALA A 101 13.78 -19.98 15.09
C ALA A 101 12.95 -19.65 13.83
N ALA A 102 13.62 -19.23 12.74
CA ALA A 102 12.96 -18.97 11.46
C ALA A 102 12.46 -20.27 10.80
N LEU A 103 13.23 -21.36 10.89
CA LEU A 103 12.82 -22.68 10.41
C LEU A 103 11.66 -23.25 11.25
N ASP A 104 11.67 -23.05 12.55
CA ASP A 104 10.56 -23.39 13.44
C ASP A 104 9.28 -22.61 13.09
N PHE A 105 9.42 -21.32 12.84
CA PHE A 105 8.31 -20.48 12.42
C PHE A 105 7.73 -20.98 11.07
N LEU A 106 8.60 -21.28 10.10
CA LEU A 106 8.20 -21.85 8.83
C LEU A 106 7.45 -23.16 9.02
N ARG A 107 7.96 -24.10 9.83
CA ARG A 107 7.29 -25.39 10.10
C ARG A 107 5.87 -25.22 10.66
N ARG A 108 5.65 -24.21 11.50
CA ARG A 108 4.36 -23.97 12.15
C ARG A 108 3.36 -23.18 11.30
N HIS A 109 3.85 -22.30 10.41
CA HIS A 109 3.03 -21.31 9.74
C HIS A 109 3.08 -21.37 8.21
N ALA A 110 3.78 -22.38 7.62
CA ALA A 110 3.86 -22.44 6.14
C ALA A 110 2.46 -22.55 5.50
N PRO A 111 2.22 -21.82 4.39
CA PRO A 111 3.14 -20.90 3.74
C PRO A 111 3.31 -19.57 4.50
N VAL A 112 4.53 -19.00 4.48
CA VAL A 112 4.78 -17.70 5.12
C VAL A 112 5.06 -16.60 4.10
N VAL A 113 4.94 -15.35 4.55
CA VAL A 113 5.38 -14.15 3.85
C VAL A 113 6.72 -13.72 4.41
N VAL A 114 7.67 -13.40 3.53
CA VAL A 114 8.98 -12.81 3.90
C VAL A 114 9.04 -11.41 3.30
N LYS A 115 9.32 -10.40 4.11
CA LYS A 115 9.29 -9.00 3.68
C LYS A 115 10.25 -8.11 4.47
N PRO A 116 10.74 -6.99 3.89
CA PRO A 116 11.48 -5.96 4.63
C PRO A 116 10.59 -5.26 5.66
N CYS A 117 11.21 -4.70 6.72
CA CYS A 117 10.48 -4.05 7.82
C CYS A 117 9.85 -2.71 7.47
N SER A 118 10.52 -1.89 6.62
CA SER A 118 10.11 -0.49 6.38
C SER A 118 9.82 -0.18 4.91
N GLN A 119 9.93 -1.17 4.01
CA GLN A 119 9.70 -0.97 2.59
C GLN A 119 8.20 -0.92 2.25
N TRP A 120 7.89 -0.21 1.17
CA TRP A 120 6.55 -0.01 0.62
C TRP A 120 6.45 -0.57 -0.81
N GLY A 121 5.26 -0.50 -1.42
CA GLY A 121 5.08 -0.87 -2.84
C GLY A 121 5.25 -2.36 -3.15
N GLY A 122 5.36 -3.24 -2.14
CA GLY A 122 5.63 -4.66 -2.33
C GLY A 122 7.08 -4.99 -2.69
N HIS A 123 8.00 -4.05 -2.48
CA HIS A 123 9.43 -4.24 -2.69
C HIS A 123 9.98 -5.30 -1.72
N GLY A 124 10.69 -6.29 -2.25
CA GLY A 124 11.31 -7.34 -1.45
C GLY A 124 10.34 -8.35 -0.82
N VAL A 125 9.06 -8.32 -1.15
CA VAL A 125 8.04 -9.22 -0.60
C VAL A 125 8.01 -10.53 -1.36
N SER A 126 8.15 -11.65 -0.65
CA SER A 126 7.93 -13.02 -1.13
C SER A 126 6.78 -13.65 -0.37
N MET A 127 5.75 -14.10 -1.09
CA MET A 127 4.59 -14.80 -0.53
C MET A 127 4.65 -16.30 -0.89
N GLY A 128 4.01 -17.15 -0.09
CA GLY A 128 3.90 -18.57 -0.40
C GLY A 128 5.18 -19.36 -0.12
N VAL A 129 6.04 -18.89 0.76
CA VAL A 129 7.31 -19.56 1.14
C VAL A 129 7.01 -20.77 2.00
N ARG A 130 7.49 -21.96 1.60
CA ARG A 130 7.16 -23.25 2.22
C ARG A 130 8.36 -24.06 2.67
N THR A 131 9.51 -23.88 2.01
CA THR A 131 10.69 -24.69 2.28
C THR A 131 11.87 -23.84 2.82
N PRO A 132 12.85 -24.45 3.49
CA PRO A 132 14.05 -23.76 3.94
C PRO A 132 14.81 -23.06 2.81
N GLU A 133 14.90 -23.67 1.63
CA GLU A 133 15.59 -23.14 0.46
C GLU A 133 14.87 -21.87 -0.06
N GLU A 134 13.54 -21.92 -0.12
CA GLU A 134 12.70 -20.77 -0.48
C GLU A 134 12.82 -19.66 0.57
N LEU A 135 12.85 -20.00 1.86
CA LEU A 135 13.05 -19.03 2.94
C LEU A 135 14.38 -18.27 2.79
N HIS A 136 15.47 -18.99 2.60
CA HIS A 136 16.78 -18.38 2.39
C HIS A 136 16.80 -17.51 1.11
N ALA A 137 16.16 -17.96 0.03
CA ALA A 137 16.06 -17.18 -1.20
C ALA A 137 15.23 -15.90 -0.99
N ALA A 138 14.12 -15.99 -0.27
CA ALA A 138 13.23 -14.88 0.05
C ALA A 138 13.93 -13.84 0.95
N VAL A 139 14.68 -14.28 1.97
CA VAL A 139 15.47 -13.40 2.83
C VAL A 139 16.54 -12.67 2.02
N ARG A 140 17.29 -13.38 1.15
CA ARG A 140 18.27 -12.72 0.26
C ARG A 140 17.60 -11.72 -0.70
N PHE A 141 16.38 -12.01 -1.17
CA PHE A 141 15.64 -11.08 -2.02
C PHE A 141 15.20 -9.84 -1.24
N ALA A 142 14.62 -10.00 -0.04
CA ALA A 142 14.21 -8.89 0.82
C ALA A 142 15.39 -7.97 1.19
N ARG A 143 16.56 -8.55 1.47
CA ARG A 143 17.79 -7.83 1.84
C ARG A 143 18.42 -6.98 0.74
N ARG A 144 17.96 -7.12 -0.49
CA ARG A 144 18.34 -6.17 -1.56
C ARG A 144 17.73 -4.78 -1.36
N TYR A 145 16.69 -4.69 -0.54
CA TYR A 145 15.95 -3.46 -0.26
C TYR A 145 16.20 -2.93 1.15
N GLU A 146 16.34 -3.83 2.12
CA GLU A 146 16.54 -3.48 3.52
C GLU A 146 17.17 -4.66 4.28
N ARG A 147 18.06 -4.35 5.24
CA ARG A 147 18.74 -5.35 6.05
C ARG A 147 17.76 -6.13 6.94
N ASP A 148 16.83 -5.41 7.58
CA ASP A 148 15.89 -5.96 8.55
C ASP A 148 14.71 -6.61 7.83
N VAL A 149 14.53 -7.91 8.06
CA VAL A 149 13.55 -8.76 7.41
C VAL A 149 12.66 -9.41 8.46
N ILE A 150 11.38 -9.58 8.14
CA ILE A 150 10.41 -10.31 8.96
C ILE A 150 9.80 -11.46 8.18
N LEU A 151 9.47 -12.53 8.93
CA LEU A 151 8.58 -13.59 8.53
C LEU A 151 7.20 -13.30 9.11
N GLU A 152 6.15 -13.59 8.33
CA GLU A 152 4.78 -13.37 8.75
C GLU A 152 3.90 -14.53 8.31
N GLU A 153 2.97 -14.93 9.17
CA GLU A 153 1.94 -15.91 8.86
C GLU A 153 1.10 -15.43 7.66
N THR A 154 0.82 -16.34 6.72
CA THR A 154 -0.13 -16.07 5.64
C THR A 154 -1.55 -16.18 6.18
N VAL A 155 -2.24 -15.05 6.31
CA VAL A 155 -3.63 -14.99 6.73
C VAL A 155 -4.55 -15.02 5.50
N PRO A 156 -5.57 -15.88 5.47
CA PRO A 156 -6.57 -15.86 4.41
C PRO A 156 -7.49 -14.65 4.52
N GLY A 157 -8.00 -14.17 3.39
CA GLY A 157 -8.96 -13.08 3.36
C GLY A 157 -8.83 -12.19 2.12
N GLU A 158 -9.84 -11.36 1.93
CA GLU A 158 -9.82 -10.28 0.93
C GLU A 158 -9.00 -9.10 1.47
N ASP A 159 -8.20 -8.52 0.60
CA ASP A 159 -7.36 -7.37 0.93
C ASP A 159 -8.19 -6.08 0.86
N LEU A 160 -8.45 -5.50 2.03
CA LEU A 160 -9.25 -4.29 2.21
C LEU A 160 -8.41 -3.19 2.87
N ARG A 161 -8.30 -2.04 2.21
CA ARG A 161 -7.78 -0.81 2.83
C ARG A 161 -8.93 0.07 3.24
N VAL A 162 -8.99 0.43 4.53
CA VAL A 162 -9.91 1.41 5.08
C VAL A 162 -9.17 2.72 5.28
N ILE A 163 -9.68 3.81 4.71
CA ILE A 163 -9.06 5.14 4.75
C ILE A 163 -9.90 6.04 5.64
N LEU A 164 -9.29 6.55 6.69
CA LEU A 164 -9.94 7.48 7.62
C LEU A 164 -9.29 8.86 7.54
N VAL A 165 -10.15 9.89 7.68
CA VAL A 165 -9.76 11.28 7.84
C VAL A 165 -10.42 11.80 9.11
N GLY A 166 -9.65 12.33 10.04
CA GLY A 166 -10.16 12.81 11.34
C GLY A 166 -10.89 11.73 12.15
N GLY A 167 -10.60 10.45 11.91
CA GLY A 167 -11.29 9.32 12.52
C GLY A 167 -12.56 8.86 11.79
N GLU A 168 -13.00 9.57 10.75
CA GLU A 168 -14.19 9.25 9.96
C GLU A 168 -13.82 8.52 8.67
N LEU A 169 -14.70 7.59 8.23
CA LEU A 169 -14.51 6.85 6.99
C LEU A 169 -14.53 7.80 5.78
N ALA A 170 -13.40 7.92 5.10
CA ALA A 170 -13.30 8.70 3.86
C ALA A 170 -13.52 7.83 2.62
N ALA A 171 -12.86 6.69 2.56
CA ALA A 171 -12.99 5.72 1.47
C ALA A 171 -12.56 4.33 1.93
N ALA A 172 -12.93 3.31 1.17
CA ALA A 172 -12.34 1.99 1.28
C ALA A 172 -12.14 1.38 -0.11
N ILE A 173 -11.03 0.65 -0.25
CA ILE A 173 -10.68 -0.05 -1.49
C ILE A 173 -10.39 -1.51 -1.22
N ARG A 174 -10.85 -2.37 -2.14
CA ARG A 174 -10.48 -3.77 -2.21
C ARG A 174 -9.39 -3.92 -3.26
N ARG A 175 -8.28 -4.53 -2.87
CA ARG A 175 -7.14 -4.73 -3.76
C ARG A 175 -7.13 -6.15 -4.31
N HIS A 176 -6.86 -6.27 -5.59
CA HIS A 176 -6.79 -7.55 -6.30
C HIS A 176 -5.39 -7.77 -6.87
N PRO A 177 -4.93 -9.03 -6.87
CA PRO A 177 -3.63 -9.37 -7.42
C PRO A 177 -3.61 -9.17 -8.93
N ALA A 178 -2.42 -8.92 -9.46
CA ALA A 178 -2.21 -8.83 -10.89
C ALA A 178 -2.67 -10.10 -11.60
N SER A 179 -3.45 -9.92 -12.66
CA SER A 179 -3.94 -10.99 -13.51
C SER A 179 -3.95 -10.57 -14.97
N VAL A 180 -3.94 -11.54 -15.89
CA VAL A 180 -4.12 -11.33 -17.32
C VAL A 180 -5.32 -12.15 -17.78
N THR A 181 -5.95 -11.73 -18.88
CA THR A 181 -7.09 -12.45 -19.48
C THR A 181 -6.63 -13.13 -20.76
N GLY A 182 -6.85 -14.43 -20.85
CA GLY A 182 -6.56 -15.25 -22.02
C GLY A 182 -7.33 -14.79 -23.25
N ASP A 183 -6.72 -14.94 -24.41
CA ASP A 183 -7.34 -14.70 -25.71
C ASP A 183 -7.26 -15.92 -26.64
N GLY A 184 -6.81 -17.07 -26.10
CA GLY A 184 -6.67 -18.31 -26.86
C GLY A 184 -5.55 -18.31 -27.89
N ARG A 185 -4.68 -17.28 -27.88
CA ARG A 185 -3.63 -17.13 -28.89
C ARG A 185 -2.27 -16.74 -28.29
N ARG A 186 -2.27 -15.91 -27.26
CA ARG A 186 -1.05 -15.37 -26.63
C ARG A 186 -0.71 -16.16 -25.38
N THR A 187 0.61 -16.33 -25.17
CA THR A 187 1.10 -16.91 -23.92
C THR A 187 0.88 -15.93 -22.75
N VAL A 188 0.92 -16.44 -21.51
CA VAL A 188 0.84 -15.64 -20.30
C VAL A 188 1.86 -14.49 -20.34
N LEU A 189 3.11 -14.77 -20.73
CA LEU A 189 4.13 -13.74 -20.84
C LEU A 189 3.79 -12.66 -21.88
N GLN A 190 3.24 -13.05 -23.03
CA GLN A 190 2.82 -12.11 -24.08
C GLN A 190 1.64 -11.26 -23.59
N LEU A 191 0.70 -11.84 -22.85
CA LEU A 191 -0.42 -11.12 -22.24
C LEU A 191 0.05 -10.11 -21.18
N ILE A 192 1.04 -10.48 -20.33
CA ILE A 192 1.68 -9.55 -19.39
C ILE A 192 2.30 -8.35 -20.13
N ARG A 193 3.07 -8.62 -21.19
CA ARG A 193 3.72 -7.56 -22.00
C ARG A 193 2.69 -6.62 -22.64
N ARG A 194 1.62 -7.18 -23.20
CA ARG A 194 0.52 -6.40 -23.80
C ARG A 194 -0.16 -5.52 -22.76
N ARG A 195 -0.51 -6.08 -21.58
CA ARG A 195 -1.10 -5.32 -20.49
C ARG A 195 -0.19 -4.19 -20.01
N ASN A 196 1.09 -4.48 -19.83
CA ASN A 196 2.07 -3.47 -19.43
C ASN A 196 2.23 -2.36 -20.47
N ALA A 197 2.18 -2.69 -21.77
CA ALA A 197 2.22 -1.67 -22.83
C ALA A 197 1.03 -0.72 -22.77
N GLN A 198 -0.17 -1.22 -22.44
CA GLN A 198 -1.35 -0.37 -22.21
C GLN A 198 -1.18 0.46 -20.92
N ARG A 199 -0.84 -0.18 -19.81
CA ARG A 199 -0.72 0.47 -18.50
C ARG A 199 0.32 1.58 -18.47
N ARG A 200 1.45 1.44 -19.17
CA ARG A 200 2.46 2.50 -19.25
C ARG A 200 1.96 3.81 -19.86
N LYS A 201 0.87 3.77 -20.64
CA LYS A 201 0.24 4.97 -21.19
C LYS A 201 -0.66 5.66 -20.19
N ASP A 202 -1.37 4.86 -19.37
CA ASP A 202 -2.37 5.34 -18.41
C ASP A 202 -1.72 5.66 -17.06
N ASP A 203 -0.96 4.73 -16.52
CA ASP A 203 -0.24 4.82 -15.25
C ASP A 203 1.05 3.97 -15.30
N PRO A 204 2.22 4.57 -15.57
CA PRO A 204 3.49 3.86 -15.65
C PRO A 204 3.91 3.19 -14.34
N SER A 205 3.35 3.60 -13.19
CA SER A 205 3.63 3.00 -11.88
C SER A 205 2.93 1.66 -11.68
N ASN A 206 1.86 1.36 -12.44
CA ASN A 206 1.07 0.13 -12.35
C ASN A 206 1.43 -0.88 -13.43
N VAL A 207 2.59 -1.49 -13.35
CA VAL A 207 3.01 -2.55 -14.29
C VAL A 207 3.33 -3.85 -13.57
N ILE A 208 3.13 -4.97 -14.24
CA ILE A 208 3.53 -6.29 -13.74
C ILE A 208 5.04 -6.45 -14.00
N PRO A 209 5.90 -6.46 -12.97
CA PRO A 209 7.33 -6.64 -13.18
C PRO A 209 7.61 -8.08 -13.65
N TRP A 210 8.39 -8.24 -14.71
CA TRP A 210 8.86 -9.55 -15.15
C TRP A 210 10.19 -9.89 -14.50
N ASN A 211 10.16 -10.46 -13.32
CA ASN A 211 11.33 -10.79 -12.51
C ASN A 211 11.24 -12.22 -11.93
N ALA A 212 12.23 -12.62 -11.13
CA ALA A 212 12.27 -13.94 -10.50
C ALA A 212 11.03 -14.21 -9.65
N GLU A 213 10.53 -13.20 -8.91
CA GLU A 213 9.34 -13.34 -8.07
C GLU A 213 8.07 -13.58 -8.89
N THR A 214 7.90 -12.92 -10.05
CA THR A 214 6.76 -13.20 -10.93
C THR A 214 6.81 -14.63 -11.48
N ARG A 215 7.99 -15.12 -11.87
CA ARG A 215 8.16 -16.52 -12.30
C ARG A 215 7.85 -17.50 -11.19
N ARG A 216 8.37 -17.26 -9.99
CA ARG A 216 8.09 -18.08 -8.80
C ARG A 216 6.58 -18.10 -8.50
N ASN A 217 5.90 -16.95 -8.55
CA ASN A 217 4.46 -16.88 -8.31
C ASN A 217 3.65 -17.69 -9.35
N LEU A 218 4.04 -17.65 -10.63
CA LEU A 218 3.41 -18.49 -11.66
C LEU A 218 3.57 -19.97 -11.33
N THR A 219 4.79 -20.41 -10.99
CA THR A 219 5.06 -21.80 -10.58
C THR A 219 4.22 -22.19 -9.37
N GLU A 220 4.15 -21.38 -8.32
CA GLU A 220 3.33 -21.62 -7.12
C GLU A 220 1.84 -21.72 -7.46
N LEU A 221 1.37 -21.00 -8.46
CA LEU A 221 0.00 -21.04 -8.96
C LEU A 221 -0.25 -22.19 -9.97
N GLY A 222 0.74 -23.06 -10.21
CA GLY A 222 0.66 -24.14 -11.18
C GLY A 222 0.57 -23.65 -12.63
N ARG A 223 1.11 -22.46 -12.93
CA ARG A 223 1.03 -21.80 -14.25
C ARG A 223 2.39 -21.71 -14.91
N SER A 224 2.39 -21.73 -16.25
CA SER A 224 3.59 -21.51 -17.06
C SER A 224 3.54 -20.16 -17.79
N PRO A 225 4.67 -19.45 -17.93
CA PRO A 225 4.73 -18.24 -18.75
C PRO A 225 4.44 -18.51 -20.24
N ASP A 226 4.66 -19.75 -20.69
CA ASP A 226 4.54 -20.16 -22.10
C ASP A 226 3.18 -20.81 -22.41
N GLU A 227 2.34 -21.04 -21.40
CA GLU A 227 0.98 -21.55 -21.63
C GLU A 227 0.12 -20.50 -22.34
N VAL A 228 -0.84 -20.97 -23.16
CA VAL A 228 -1.83 -20.13 -23.83
C VAL A 228 -3.19 -20.33 -23.13
N PRO A 229 -3.62 -19.36 -22.28
CA PRO A 229 -4.89 -19.48 -21.60
C PRO A 229 -6.08 -19.40 -22.57
N ALA A 230 -7.16 -20.08 -22.23
CA ALA A 230 -8.39 -20.05 -23.00
C ALA A 230 -8.97 -18.62 -23.12
N PRO A 231 -9.77 -18.32 -24.17
CA PRO A 231 -10.43 -17.04 -24.28
C PRO A 231 -11.29 -16.73 -23.05
N GLY A 232 -11.09 -15.56 -22.43
CA GLY A 232 -11.81 -15.12 -21.23
C GLY A 232 -11.26 -15.70 -19.91
N GLU A 233 -10.35 -16.67 -19.95
CA GLU A 233 -9.73 -17.23 -18.74
C GLU A 233 -8.90 -16.18 -18.01
N ARG A 234 -9.20 -15.95 -16.72
CA ARG A 234 -8.42 -15.04 -15.88
C ARG A 234 -7.28 -15.77 -15.21
N VAL A 235 -6.06 -15.47 -15.58
CA VAL A 235 -4.84 -16.03 -15.01
C VAL A 235 -4.22 -15.04 -14.03
N ARG A 236 -4.19 -15.41 -12.76
CA ARG A 236 -3.44 -14.68 -11.73
C ARG A 236 -1.94 -14.85 -11.97
N VAL A 237 -1.18 -13.77 -11.92
CA VAL A 237 0.28 -13.78 -12.21
C VAL A 237 1.13 -13.30 -11.05
N ARG A 238 0.50 -12.75 -10.02
CA ARG A 238 1.17 -12.34 -8.77
C ARG A 238 0.37 -12.84 -7.57
N LEU A 239 1.06 -13.13 -6.48
CA LEU A 239 0.42 -13.45 -5.19
C LEU A 239 0.11 -12.20 -4.37
N THR A 240 0.91 -11.14 -4.53
CA THR A 240 0.69 -9.85 -3.87
C THR A 240 -0.44 -9.06 -4.53
N ASN A 241 -1.25 -8.36 -3.71
CA ASN A 241 -2.34 -7.49 -4.16
C ASN A 241 -1.87 -6.03 -4.41
N ASN A 242 -0.57 -5.80 -4.48
CA ASN A 242 -0.02 -4.45 -4.56
C ASN A 242 -0.30 -3.80 -5.92
N TYR A 243 -0.78 -2.56 -5.90
CA TYR A 243 -1.05 -1.76 -7.08
C TYR A 243 0.18 -1.59 -7.97
N HIS A 244 1.34 -1.25 -7.38
CA HIS A 244 2.59 -1.03 -8.10
C HIS A 244 3.23 -2.31 -8.68
N THR A 245 2.64 -3.48 -8.42
CA THR A 245 3.02 -4.73 -9.08
C THR A 245 1.95 -5.24 -10.06
N GLY A 246 1.12 -4.33 -10.54
CA GLY A 246 0.09 -4.59 -11.55
C GLY A 246 -1.26 -5.02 -10.97
N GLY A 247 -1.47 -4.90 -9.66
CA GLY A 247 -2.77 -5.12 -9.02
C GLY A 247 -3.85 -4.14 -9.51
N THR A 248 -5.09 -4.43 -9.19
CA THR A 248 -6.24 -3.54 -9.42
C THR A 248 -6.96 -3.24 -8.13
N VAL A 249 -7.74 -2.17 -8.12
CA VAL A 249 -8.53 -1.73 -6.96
C VAL A 249 -9.98 -1.51 -7.35
N ASP A 250 -10.89 -1.85 -6.43
CA ASP A 250 -12.31 -1.47 -6.49
C ASP A 250 -12.63 -0.60 -5.29
N VAL A 251 -13.37 0.49 -5.49
CA VAL A 251 -13.89 1.32 -4.40
C VAL A 251 -15.09 0.61 -3.78
N VAL A 252 -14.99 0.34 -2.48
CA VAL A 252 -15.98 -0.45 -1.73
C VAL A 252 -16.38 0.24 -0.41
N THR A 253 -16.44 1.56 -0.40
CA THR A 253 -16.70 2.37 0.80
C THR A 253 -17.97 1.95 1.54
N ASP A 254 -19.03 1.62 0.81
CA ASP A 254 -20.32 1.20 1.39
C ASP A 254 -20.34 -0.29 1.84
N GLN A 255 -19.23 -1.02 1.61
CA GLN A 255 -19.12 -2.45 1.92
C GLN A 255 -18.12 -2.74 3.05
N VAL A 256 -17.68 -1.71 3.78
CA VAL A 256 -16.72 -1.89 4.89
C VAL A 256 -17.37 -2.67 6.01
N PRO A 257 -16.81 -3.81 6.44
CA PRO A 257 -17.34 -4.51 7.60
C PRO A 257 -17.28 -3.63 8.86
N PRO A 258 -18.35 -3.57 9.67
CA PRO A 258 -18.39 -2.72 10.88
C PRO A 258 -17.19 -2.98 11.82
N ARG A 259 -16.75 -4.24 11.91
CA ARG A 259 -15.58 -4.60 12.72
C ARG A 259 -14.27 -4.02 12.20
N ALA A 260 -14.08 -4.00 10.87
CA ALA A 260 -12.89 -3.41 10.26
C ALA A 260 -12.88 -1.89 10.49
N LEU A 261 -14.02 -1.24 10.31
CA LEU A 261 -14.18 0.20 10.57
C LEU A 261 -13.88 0.54 12.04
N ALA A 262 -14.46 -0.18 12.99
CA ALA A 262 -14.22 0.05 14.42
C ALA A 262 -12.75 -0.12 14.82
N LEU A 263 -12.04 -1.13 14.26
CA LEU A 263 -10.62 -1.31 14.48
C LEU A 263 -9.80 -0.16 13.87
N ALA A 264 -10.10 0.24 12.64
CA ALA A 264 -9.42 1.36 11.98
C ALA A 264 -9.61 2.67 12.76
N GLN A 265 -10.83 2.98 13.21
CA GLN A 265 -11.14 4.15 14.04
C GLN A 265 -10.41 4.13 15.37
N ARG A 266 -10.32 2.96 16.01
CA ARG A 266 -9.54 2.79 17.23
C ARG A 266 -8.07 3.09 17.01
N ILE A 267 -7.46 2.54 15.94
CA ILE A 267 -6.06 2.77 15.58
C ILE A 267 -5.82 4.27 15.31
N ALA A 268 -6.66 4.91 14.50
CA ALA A 268 -6.55 6.33 14.18
C ALA A 268 -6.57 7.21 15.44
N ARG A 269 -7.48 6.92 16.37
CA ARG A 269 -7.62 7.65 17.63
C ARG A 269 -6.44 7.45 18.56
N GLU A 270 -6.03 6.19 18.81
CA GLU A 270 -4.95 5.88 19.75
C GLU A 270 -3.59 6.40 19.25
N LEU A 271 -3.38 6.50 17.94
CA LEU A 271 -2.17 7.02 17.31
C LEU A 271 -2.27 8.49 16.91
N SER A 272 -3.43 9.14 17.13
CA SER A 272 -3.68 10.54 16.76
C SER A 272 -3.34 10.85 15.30
N LEU A 273 -3.80 9.98 14.37
CA LEU A 273 -3.51 10.09 12.94
C LEU A 273 -4.62 10.87 12.22
N PRO A 274 -4.31 12.07 11.66
CA PRO A 274 -5.28 12.89 10.93
C PRO A 274 -5.80 12.21 9.64
N LEU A 275 -4.91 11.52 8.96
CA LEU A 275 -5.17 10.68 7.80
C LEU A 275 -4.45 9.35 8.01
N VAL A 276 -5.14 8.26 7.76
CA VAL A 276 -4.56 6.92 7.87
C VAL A 276 -5.23 5.93 6.92
N GLY A 277 -4.43 5.10 6.28
CA GLY A 277 -4.85 3.89 5.61
C GLY A 277 -4.56 2.68 6.50
N VAL A 278 -5.57 1.88 6.81
CA VAL A 278 -5.40 0.63 7.56
C VAL A 278 -5.69 -0.53 6.63
N ASP A 279 -4.70 -1.40 6.45
CA ASP A 279 -4.79 -2.57 5.58
C ASP A 279 -5.23 -3.78 6.40
N PHE A 280 -6.26 -4.44 5.91
CA PHE A 280 -6.82 -5.65 6.50
C PHE A 280 -6.78 -6.82 5.53
N LEU A 281 -6.66 -8.03 6.08
CA LEU A 281 -7.17 -9.24 5.45
C LEU A 281 -8.50 -9.59 6.14
N VAL A 282 -9.57 -9.63 5.34
CA VAL A 282 -10.94 -9.81 5.84
C VAL A 282 -11.52 -11.09 5.29
N ASP A 283 -11.97 -11.96 6.17
CA ASP A 283 -12.84 -13.09 5.84
C ASP A 283 -14.19 -12.97 6.60
N ARG A 284 -15.06 -13.96 6.45
CA ARG A 284 -16.39 -13.98 7.10
C ARG A 284 -16.33 -13.87 8.63
N ARG A 285 -15.20 -14.22 9.27
CA ARG A 285 -15.06 -14.35 10.73
C ARG A 285 -14.03 -13.39 11.32
N ARG A 286 -13.04 -12.98 10.52
CA ARG A 286 -11.85 -12.27 11.01
C ARG A 286 -11.58 -11.00 10.20
N CYS A 287 -11.09 -10.00 10.91
CA CYS A 287 -10.47 -8.81 10.34
C CYS A 287 -9.07 -8.73 10.96
N THR A 288 -8.05 -8.99 10.16
CA THR A 288 -6.64 -9.02 10.62
C THR A 288 -5.92 -7.82 10.02
N VAL A 289 -5.33 -6.97 10.85
CA VAL A 289 -4.56 -5.80 10.43
C VAL A 289 -3.20 -6.25 9.93
N ILE A 290 -2.83 -5.82 8.72
CA ILE A 290 -1.55 -6.13 8.07
C ILE A 290 -0.59 -4.96 8.14
N GLU A 291 -1.11 -3.73 7.99
CA GLU A 291 -0.31 -2.52 7.94
C GLU A 291 -1.15 -1.30 8.33
N VAL A 292 -0.48 -0.30 8.93
CA VAL A 292 -1.01 1.04 9.20
C VAL A 292 -0.14 2.04 8.47
N SER A 293 -0.73 2.80 7.54
CA SER A 293 -0.01 3.74 6.68
C SER A 293 -0.46 5.19 6.97
N PRO A 294 0.36 6.00 7.65
CA PRO A 294 0.07 7.42 7.89
C PRO A 294 0.43 8.29 6.70
N ASP A 295 1.30 7.79 5.82
CA ASP A 295 1.74 8.41 4.58
C ASP A 295 1.28 7.57 3.40
N MET A 296 0.15 7.95 2.82
CA MET A 296 -0.45 7.23 1.71
C MET A 296 -0.57 8.13 0.48
N ALA A 297 -0.44 7.53 -0.69
CA ALA A 297 -0.74 8.21 -1.94
C ALA A 297 -2.24 8.55 -2.01
N ILE A 298 -2.55 9.79 -2.33
CA ILE A 298 -3.92 10.23 -2.64
C ILE A 298 -4.06 10.24 -4.17
N SER A 299 -4.50 9.13 -4.73
CA SER A 299 -4.59 8.93 -6.18
C SER A 299 -5.91 8.25 -6.57
N PRO A 300 -6.39 8.42 -7.81
CA PRO A 300 -7.59 7.72 -8.27
C PRO A 300 -7.51 6.20 -8.06
N PRO A 301 -8.68 5.53 -7.86
CA PRO A 301 -10.03 6.10 -8.02
C PRO A 301 -10.61 6.79 -6.78
N GLU A 302 -10.13 6.51 -5.56
CA GLU A 302 -10.68 7.02 -4.30
C GLU A 302 -10.14 8.42 -3.91
N GLY A 303 -9.02 8.82 -4.53
CA GLY A 303 -8.22 9.96 -4.12
C GLY A 303 -8.97 11.30 -4.10
N GLU A 304 -9.90 11.55 -5.03
CA GLU A 304 -10.67 12.80 -5.02
C GLU A 304 -11.54 12.93 -3.76
N THR A 305 -12.18 11.85 -3.33
CA THR A 305 -13.00 11.84 -2.11
C THR A 305 -12.11 12.01 -0.88
N VAL A 306 -10.97 11.32 -0.83
CA VAL A 306 -10.00 11.43 0.27
C VAL A 306 -9.44 12.84 0.33
N ALA A 307 -9.01 13.43 -0.79
CA ALA A 307 -8.48 14.79 -0.84
C ALA A 307 -9.48 15.83 -0.35
N ARG A 308 -10.75 15.75 -0.81
CA ARG A 308 -11.82 16.65 -0.36
C ARG A 308 -12.04 16.57 1.15
N ARG A 309 -12.24 15.38 1.70
CA ARG A 309 -12.43 15.18 3.14
C ARG A 309 -11.20 15.59 3.96
N PHE A 310 -10.00 15.35 3.44
CA PHE A 310 -8.78 15.74 4.14
C PHE A 310 -8.62 17.26 4.19
N LEU A 311 -8.96 17.97 3.12
CA LEU A 311 -8.98 19.44 3.13
C LEU A 311 -10.11 20.00 3.99
N ASP A 312 -11.29 19.37 4.05
CA ASP A 312 -12.35 19.76 5.00
C ASP A 312 -11.86 19.66 6.45
N TYR A 313 -11.12 18.62 6.78
CA TYR A 313 -10.51 18.44 8.10
C TYR A 313 -9.42 19.46 8.40
N LEU A 314 -8.53 19.75 7.43
CA LEU A 314 -7.43 20.68 7.62
C LEU A 314 -7.88 22.14 7.58
N PHE A 315 -8.84 22.48 6.72
CA PHE A 315 -9.35 23.82 6.43
C PHE A 315 -10.88 23.83 6.37
N PRO A 316 -11.58 23.66 7.50
CA PRO A 316 -13.04 23.49 7.55
C PRO A 316 -13.80 24.68 6.95
N ASP A 317 -13.21 25.89 6.97
CA ASP A 317 -13.82 27.09 6.38
C ASP A 317 -13.85 27.07 4.84
N THR A 318 -13.31 26.01 4.21
CA THR A 318 -13.30 25.81 2.75
C THR A 318 -14.18 24.68 2.29
N ALA A 319 -14.84 23.99 3.22
CA ALA A 319 -15.82 22.96 2.90
C ALA A 319 -16.97 23.58 2.08
N PRO A 320 -17.47 22.90 1.03
CA PRO A 320 -18.56 23.39 0.20
C PRO A 320 -19.89 23.47 0.97
#